data_c44d0ad875cdd67e0f6a01cb0d8f9d3e
#
_entry.id   c44d0ad875cdd67e0f6a01cb0d8f9d3e
#
_cell.length_a   1.000
_cell.length_b   1.000
_cell.length_c   1.000
_cell.angle_alpha   90.00
_cell.angle_beta   90.00
_cell.angle_gamma   90.00
#
_symmetry.space_group_name_H-M   'P 1'
#
loop_
_entity.id
_entity.type
_entity.pdbx_description
1 polymer ?
#
loop_
_entity_poly.entity_id
_entity_poly.type
_entity_poly.pdbx_seq_one_letter_code
_entity_poly.pdbx_strand_id
1 'polypeptide(L)'
;MTLDKVKEGQRLRILALPGAGIRAQAIRLGVAEGELVTCTNIIPGGPIIIAKNRQEIALGRGLAARINVEPVSTPAAAKSRVRRRAYGLPRS
;
A
#
# COMPACT_ATOMS: atom_id res chain seq x y z
N MET A 1 0.31 7.15 -10.95
CA MET A 1 0.80 5.84 -11.41
C MET A 1 -0.16 4.76 -10.94
N THR A 2 -0.05 3.58 -11.51
CA THR A 2 -0.91 2.49 -11.08
C THR A 2 -0.17 1.56 -10.14
N LEU A 3 -0.93 0.81 -9.34
CA LEU A 3 -0.37 -0.01 -8.28
C LEU A 3 0.57 -1.10 -8.80
N ASP A 4 0.39 -1.53 -10.04
CA ASP A 4 1.26 -2.54 -10.63
C ASP A 4 2.65 -2.03 -10.99
N LYS A 5 2.88 -0.72 -10.86
CA LYS A 5 4.17 -0.10 -11.20
C LYS A 5 5.00 0.28 -9.98
N VAL A 6 4.51 -0.01 -8.78
CA VAL A 6 5.19 0.38 -7.56
C VAL A 6 6.34 -0.56 -7.25
N LYS A 7 7.14 -0.18 -6.26
CA LYS A 7 8.28 -0.97 -5.81
C LYS A 7 8.04 -1.49 -4.41
N GLU A 8 8.68 -2.59 -4.09
CA GLU A 8 8.60 -3.14 -2.73
C GLU A 8 9.14 -2.13 -1.73
N GLY A 9 8.46 -2.03 -0.61
CA GLY A 9 8.83 -1.10 0.44
C GLY A 9 8.24 0.29 0.28
N GLN A 10 7.62 0.57 -0.84
CA GLN A 10 7.12 1.91 -1.13
C GLN A 10 5.80 2.15 -0.43
N ARG A 11 5.67 3.33 0.18
CA ARG A 11 4.40 3.75 0.75
C ARG A 11 3.60 4.50 -0.29
N LEU A 12 2.30 4.26 -0.29
CA LEU A 12 1.43 4.74 -1.35
C LEU A 12 0.13 5.24 -0.77
N ARG A 13 -0.46 6.23 -1.44
CA ARG A 13 -1.83 6.64 -1.18
C ARG A 13 -2.70 6.17 -2.33
N ILE A 14 -3.82 5.57 -2.02
CA ILE A 14 -4.79 5.17 -3.03
C ILE A 14 -5.51 6.42 -3.51
N LEU A 15 -5.38 6.73 -4.80
CA LEU A 15 -5.97 7.94 -5.35
C LEU A 15 -7.36 7.70 -5.92
N ALA A 16 -7.49 6.75 -6.84
CA ALA A 16 -8.74 6.55 -7.52
C ALA A 16 -8.96 5.09 -7.85
N LEU A 17 -10.22 4.69 -7.75
CA LEU A 17 -10.69 3.36 -8.11
C LEU A 17 -11.71 3.56 -9.23
N PRO A 18 -11.24 3.64 -10.48
CA PRO A 18 -12.13 3.99 -11.59
C PRO A 18 -13.10 2.87 -11.91
N GLY A 19 -14.37 3.22 -12.01
CA GLY A 19 -15.41 2.27 -12.37
C GLY A 19 -16.00 1.55 -11.18
N ALA A 20 -17.31 1.29 -11.26
CA ALA A 20 -18.05 0.68 -10.16
C ALA A 20 -17.54 -0.73 -9.85
N GLY A 21 -17.18 -1.50 -10.89
CA GLY A 21 -16.71 -2.85 -10.68
C GLY A 21 -15.37 -2.91 -9.95
N ILE A 22 -14.45 -2.04 -10.34
CA ILE A 22 -13.13 -1.98 -9.69
C ILE A 22 -13.29 -1.50 -8.25
N ARG A 23 -14.14 -0.50 -8.03
CA ARG A 23 -14.38 0.00 -6.69
C ARG A 23 -14.97 -1.08 -5.79
N ALA A 24 -15.93 -1.82 -6.30
CA ALA A 24 -16.57 -2.88 -5.51
C ALA A 24 -15.57 -3.98 -5.15
N GLN A 25 -14.72 -4.38 -6.09
CA GLN A 25 -13.70 -5.37 -5.81
C GLN A 25 -12.71 -4.88 -4.77
N ALA A 26 -12.26 -3.63 -4.91
CA ALA A 26 -11.28 -3.08 -3.99
C ALA A 26 -11.86 -2.97 -2.58
N ILE A 27 -13.09 -2.50 -2.46
CA ILE A 27 -13.73 -2.34 -1.16
C ILE A 27 -13.89 -3.69 -0.47
N ARG A 28 -14.23 -4.73 -1.21
CA ARG A 28 -14.36 -6.07 -0.63
C ARG A 28 -13.02 -6.57 -0.09
N LEU A 29 -11.93 -6.15 -0.71
CA LEU A 29 -10.60 -6.53 -0.25
C LEU A 29 -10.08 -5.63 0.86
N GLY A 30 -10.80 -4.55 1.16
CA GLY A 30 -10.40 -3.63 2.21
C GLY A 30 -9.60 -2.43 1.73
N VAL A 31 -9.65 -2.14 0.43
CA VAL A 31 -8.91 -1.03 -0.16
C VAL A 31 -9.88 0.09 -0.52
N ALA A 32 -9.62 1.30 -0.05
CA ALA A 32 -10.48 2.44 -0.33
C ALA A 32 -9.65 3.65 -0.74
N GLU A 33 -10.31 4.56 -1.46
CA GLU A 33 -9.65 5.79 -1.87
C GLU A 33 -9.22 6.61 -0.67
N GLY A 34 -8.04 7.21 -0.79
CA GLY A 34 -7.48 8.05 0.27
C GLY A 34 -6.66 7.30 1.30
N GLU A 35 -6.65 5.99 1.26
CA GLU A 35 -5.94 5.21 2.27
C GLU A 35 -4.45 5.12 1.97
N LEU A 36 -3.66 5.00 3.03
CA LEU A 36 -2.23 4.77 2.94
C LEU A 36 -1.95 3.28 3.07
N VAL A 37 -1.14 2.78 2.15
CA VAL A 37 -0.75 1.38 2.16
C VAL A 37 0.74 1.29 1.86
N THR A 38 1.33 0.14 2.15
CA THR A 38 2.74 -0.12 1.83
C THR A 38 2.81 -1.35 0.96
N CYS A 39 3.57 -1.27 -0.13
CA CYS A 39 3.80 -2.44 -0.97
C CYS A 39 4.84 -3.31 -0.27
N THR A 40 4.44 -4.49 0.18
CA THR A 40 5.33 -5.37 0.94
C THR A 40 5.99 -6.42 0.08
N ASN A 41 5.39 -6.79 -1.04
CA ASN A 41 5.97 -7.80 -1.90
C ASN A 41 5.35 -7.71 -3.29
N ILE A 42 6.17 -8.02 -4.29
CA ILE A 42 5.72 -8.07 -5.67
C ILE A 42 6.14 -9.43 -6.21
N ILE A 43 5.17 -10.29 -6.45
CA ILE A 43 5.46 -11.63 -6.94
C ILE A 43 5.55 -11.56 -8.47
N PRO A 44 6.69 -11.93 -9.06
CA PRO A 44 6.85 -11.84 -10.52
C PRO A 44 5.76 -12.64 -11.23
N GLY A 45 5.02 -11.95 -12.10
CA GLY A 45 3.91 -12.57 -12.80
C GLY A 45 2.70 -12.86 -11.95
N GLY A 46 2.74 -12.51 -10.67
CA GLY A 46 1.67 -12.81 -9.72
C GLY A 46 1.14 -11.57 -9.04
N PRO A 47 0.51 -11.75 -7.88
CA PRO A 47 -0.13 -10.63 -7.20
C PRO A 47 0.87 -9.67 -6.60
N ILE A 48 0.35 -8.47 -6.30
CA ILE A 48 1.07 -7.46 -5.56
C ILE A 48 0.50 -7.45 -4.16
N ILE A 49 1.37 -7.55 -3.16
CA ILE A 49 0.96 -7.63 -1.77
C ILE A 49 1.12 -6.26 -1.15
N ILE A 50 0.05 -5.75 -0.56
CA ILE A 50 0.10 -4.48 0.16
C ILE A 50 -0.26 -4.71 1.61
N ALA A 51 0.27 -3.88 2.47
CA ALA A 51 -0.03 -3.94 3.89
C ALA A 51 -0.81 -2.69 4.29
N LYS A 52 -1.84 -2.91 5.08
CA LYS A 52 -2.68 -1.85 5.60
C LYS A 52 -3.10 -2.24 7.01
N ASN A 53 -2.75 -1.44 8.00
CA ASN A 53 -3.14 -1.64 9.41
C ASN A 53 -2.67 -2.99 9.89
N ARG A 54 -2.15 -3.80 9.77
CA ARG A 54 -1.76 -5.13 10.22
C ARG A 54 -2.34 -6.23 9.34
N GLN A 55 -2.92 -5.82 8.21
CA GLN A 55 -3.41 -6.79 7.24
C GLN A 55 -2.52 -6.76 6.02
N GLU A 56 -2.34 -7.93 5.42
CA GLU A 56 -1.73 -8.00 4.11
C GLU A 56 -2.81 -8.41 3.12
N ILE A 57 -2.83 -7.73 1.99
CA ILE A 57 -3.84 -7.93 0.97
C ILE A 57 -3.13 -8.22 -0.34
N ALA A 58 -3.49 -9.34 -0.96
CA ALA A 58 -2.93 -9.73 -2.25
C ALA A 58 -3.86 -9.24 -3.35
N LEU A 59 -3.32 -8.42 -4.26
CA LEU A 59 -4.09 -7.87 -5.36
C LEU A 59 -3.55 -8.42 -6.67
N GLY A 60 -4.44 -9.04 -7.44
CA GLY A 60 -4.05 -9.54 -8.75
C GLY A 60 -3.58 -8.42 -9.66
N ARG A 61 -2.72 -8.76 -10.61
CA ARG A 61 -2.14 -7.77 -11.53
C ARG A 61 -3.19 -6.99 -12.29
N GLY A 62 -4.24 -7.65 -12.72
CA GLY A 62 -5.30 -6.99 -13.47
C GLY A 62 -5.98 -5.91 -12.67
N LEU A 63 -6.24 -6.18 -11.40
CA LEU A 63 -6.84 -5.19 -10.52
C LEU A 63 -5.83 -4.09 -10.19
N ALA A 64 -4.60 -4.47 -9.86
CA ALA A 64 -3.57 -3.50 -9.51
C ALA A 64 -3.33 -2.50 -10.64
N ALA A 65 -3.42 -2.94 -11.88
CA ALA A 65 -3.23 -2.07 -13.05
C ALA A 65 -4.34 -1.03 -13.18
N ARG A 66 -5.43 -1.20 -12.45
CA ARG A 66 -6.58 -0.29 -12.51
C ARG A 66 -6.66 0.63 -11.30
N ILE A 67 -5.79 0.47 -10.32
CA ILE A 67 -5.82 1.28 -9.10
C ILE A 67 -4.77 2.38 -9.22
N ASN A 68 -5.21 3.63 -9.20
CA ASN A 68 -4.31 4.77 -9.25
C ASN A 68 -3.79 5.08 -7.87
N VAL A 69 -2.48 5.25 -7.77
CA VAL A 69 -1.80 5.51 -6.51
C VAL A 69 -0.76 6.60 -6.70
N GLU A 70 -0.32 7.19 -5.60
CA GLU A 70 0.82 8.09 -5.60
C GLU A 70 1.80 7.68 -4.51
N PRO A 71 3.09 7.79 -4.78
CA PRO A 71 4.09 7.54 -3.74
C PRO A 71 3.98 8.59 -2.66
N VAL A 72 4.12 8.14 -1.41
CA VAL A 72 4.11 9.04 -0.27
C VAL A 72 5.47 8.97 0.37
N SER A 73 6.14 10.12 0.45
CA SER A 73 7.43 10.18 1.10
C SER A 73 7.27 9.94 2.58
N THR A 74 8.04 9.01 3.10
CA THR A 74 8.11 8.82 4.52
C THR A 74 9.23 9.70 5.06
N PRO A 75 8.94 10.56 6.01
CA PRO A 75 10.01 11.37 6.59
C PRO A 75 11.11 10.46 7.12
N ALA A 76 12.34 10.83 6.86
CA ALA A 76 13.47 10.02 7.30
C ALA A 76 13.41 9.77 8.79
N ALA A 77 12.96 10.75 9.52
CA ALA A 77 12.83 10.61 10.95
C ALA A 77 11.76 9.63 11.33
N ALA A 78 10.83 9.52 10.49
CA ALA A 78 9.80 8.55 10.76
C ALA A 78 10.32 7.19 10.43
N LYS A 79 11.36 7.34 10.14
CA LYS A 79 11.81 6.16 9.80
C LYS A 79 12.44 5.40 10.63
N SER A 80 12.39 6.24 11.12
CA SER A 80 12.56 5.82 11.67
C SER A 80 12.65 5.37 12.36
N ARG A 81 12.64 5.64 12.83
CA ARG A 81 12.43 5.45 13.67
C ARG A 81 12.01 4.82 14.08
N VAL A 82 12.06 5.29 13.97
CA VAL A 82 11.54 4.84 14.58
C VAL A 82 11.65 4.22 15.18
N ARG A 83 11.74 4.50 15.30
CA ARG A 83 11.53 4.13 16.04
C ARG A 83 11.52 3.38 16.62
N ARG A 84 11.82 3.72 16.57
CA ARG A 84 11.65 3.31 17.33
C ARG A 84 11.51 2.97 18.16
N ARG A 85 11.76 3.25 18.14
CA ARG A 85 11.48 3.14 19.08
C ARG A 85 11.18 2.72 19.66
N ALA A 86 11.57 3.10 19.43
CA ALA A 86 11.09 2.99 20.14
C ALA A 86 10.83 2.64 20.64
N TYR A 87 11.00 3.12 20.76
CA TYR A 87 10.63 3.09 21.46
C TYR A 87 10.52 2.63 22.02
N GLY A 88 10.98 2.81 21.56
CA GLY A 88 10.65 2.71 22.28
C GLY A 88 11.03 2.50 22.83
N LEU A 89 11.29 2.83 22.77
CA LEU A 89 11.44 2.88 23.51
C LEU A 89 11.57 2.83 24.02
N PRO A 90 11.81 3.17 23.91
CA PRO A 90 11.73 3.36 24.49
C PRO A 90 11.85 3.50 24.95
N ARG A 91 12.13 3.69 24.95
CA ARG A 91 11.98 3.97 25.51
C ARG A 91 11.88 3.68 25.78
N SER A 92 12.07 3.89 25.20
CA SER A 92 11.76 3.75 25.56
C SER A 92 11.68 3.65 25.85
#